data_a44dfa42e246ee77854e582e88413863
#
_entry.id   a44dfa42e246ee77854e582e88413863
#
_cell.length_a   1.000
_cell.length_b   1.000
_cell.length_c   1.000
_cell.angle_alpha   90.00
_cell.angle_beta   90.00
_cell.angle_gamma   90.00
#
_symmetry.space_group_name_H-M   'P 1'
#
loop_
_entity.id
_entity.type
_entity.pdbx_description
1 polymer ?
#
loop_
_entity_poly.entity_id
_entity_poly.type
_entity_poly.pdbx_seq_one_letter_code
_entity_poly.pdbx_strand_id
1 'polypeptide(L)'
;MRLDLTARSFGPRPILGPVSLTVGAGQRVALLGPSGVGKTTLLRIIAGLDRDFAGTRAVPERLAMVFQEPTLLPWRTALANLTLPTGASRAEAAALLAQVGLAGREGAYPRQLSLGQQRRLSLARAFAARPGILLMDEPFASLDEATRDRMLDLTAQLLDSSGAGLILVTHDPAEAARLGARPLTLSGSPATLG
;
A
#
# COMPACT_ATOMS: atom_id res chain seq x y z
N MET A 1 7.55 -8.89 8.45
CA MET A 1 6.86 -9.94 7.71
C MET A 1 7.88 -10.83 6.99
N ARG A 2 7.51 -12.08 6.71
CA ARG A 2 8.31 -13.01 5.91
C ARG A 2 7.41 -13.77 4.94
N LEU A 3 7.84 -13.87 3.69
CA LEU A 3 7.23 -14.68 2.64
C LEU A 3 8.32 -15.58 2.05
N ASP A 4 8.06 -16.88 2.01
CA ASP A 4 8.84 -17.86 1.28
C ASP A 4 7.88 -18.54 0.29
N LEU A 5 7.80 -17.99 -0.93
CA LEU A 5 6.98 -18.46 -2.03
C LEU A 5 7.79 -19.44 -2.88
N THR A 6 7.21 -20.59 -3.20
CA THR A 6 7.80 -21.54 -4.14
C THR A 6 7.24 -21.34 -5.55
N ALA A 7 5.92 -21.17 -5.67
CA ALA A 7 5.27 -20.93 -6.95
C ALA A 7 3.86 -20.35 -6.79
N ARG A 8 3.44 -19.57 -7.82
CA ARG A 8 2.07 -19.16 -8.04
C ARG A 8 1.71 -19.25 -9.52
N SER A 9 0.60 -19.94 -9.85
CA SER A 9 0.12 -20.08 -11.23
C SER A 9 -1.35 -19.69 -11.33
N PHE A 10 -1.79 -19.20 -12.48
CA PHE A 10 -3.20 -19.07 -12.86
C PHE A 10 -3.51 -20.14 -13.93
N GLY A 11 -4.18 -21.21 -13.50
CA GLY A 11 -4.34 -22.40 -14.33
C GLY A 11 -2.97 -22.98 -14.75
N PRO A 12 -2.74 -23.24 -16.03
CA PRO A 12 -1.47 -23.78 -16.52
C PRO A 12 -0.34 -22.73 -16.61
N ARG A 13 -0.65 -21.44 -16.41
CA ARG A 13 0.32 -20.35 -16.59
C ARG A 13 1.03 -20.03 -15.28
N PRO A 14 2.33 -20.32 -15.14
CA PRO A 14 3.11 -19.92 -13.99
C PRO A 14 3.34 -18.38 -14.05
N ILE A 15 3.13 -17.71 -12.91
CA ILE A 15 3.30 -16.24 -12.78
C ILE A 15 4.51 -15.93 -11.91
N LEU A 16 4.58 -16.54 -10.72
CA LEU A 16 5.70 -16.34 -9.80
C LEU A 16 6.41 -17.67 -9.58
N GLY A 17 7.72 -17.63 -9.65
CA GLY A 17 8.63 -18.69 -9.22
C GLY A 17 9.04 -18.49 -7.76
N PRO A 18 10.19 -19.04 -7.34
CA PRO A 18 10.68 -18.89 -5.98
C PRO A 18 10.95 -17.42 -5.63
N VAL A 19 10.34 -16.96 -4.53
CA VAL A 19 10.52 -15.61 -3.98
C VAL A 19 10.67 -15.70 -2.47
N SER A 20 11.79 -15.24 -1.93
CA SER A 20 11.99 -15.07 -0.50
C SER A 20 12.10 -13.58 -0.18
N LEU A 21 11.22 -13.08 0.68
CA LEU A 21 11.16 -11.67 1.04
C LEU A 21 10.93 -11.50 2.53
N THR A 22 11.83 -10.75 3.17
CA THR A 22 11.67 -10.38 4.59
C THR A 22 11.70 -8.87 4.71
N VAL A 23 10.72 -8.30 5.44
CA VAL A 23 10.62 -6.87 5.73
C VAL A 23 10.31 -6.70 7.22
N GLY A 24 11.24 -6.08 7.95
CA GLY A 24 11.10 -5.74 9.36
C GLY A 24 10.32 -4.43 9.59
N ALA A 25 10.12 -4.09 10.86
CA ALA A 25 9.58 -2.79 11.25
C ALA A 25 10.49 -1.67 10.75
N GLY A 26 9.91 -0.60 10.23
CA GLY A 26 10.62 0.55 9.67
C GLY A 26 11.40 0.28 8.37
N GLN A 27 11.54 -0.96 7.94
CA GLN A 27 12.18 -1.26 6.66
C GLN A 27 11.26 -0.94 5.49
N ARG A 28 11.83 -0.37 4.43
CA ARG A 28 11.10 0.01 3.23
C ARG A 28 11.69 -0.68 2.02
N VAL A 29 10.84 -1.33 1.25
CA VAL A 29 11.20 -2.10 0.05
C VAL A 29 10.30 -1.66 -1.10
N ALA A 30 10.88 -1.47 -2.27
CA ALA A 30 10.16 -1.21 -3.51
C ALA A 30 10.30 -2.39 -4.47
N LEU A 31 9.18 -2.93 -4.90
CA LEU A 31 9.11 -3.98 -5.93
C LEU A 31 9.00 -3.30 -7.29
N LEU A 32 10.08 -3.34 -8.04
CA LEU A 32 10.20 -2.83 -9.41
C LEU A 32 10.04 -3.96 -10.42
N GLY A 33 9.74 -3.62 -11.67
CA GLY A 33 9.65 -4.57 -12.78
C GLY A 33 8.58 -4.18 -13.79
N PRO A 34 8.57 -4.81 -14.98
CA PRO A 34 7.63 -4.48 -16.05
C PRO A 34 6.17 -4.73 -15.65
N SER A 35 5.25 -4.10 -16.38
CA SER A 35 3.82 -4.35 -16.21
C SER A 35 3.48 -5.81 -16.48
N GLY A 36 2.60 -6.40 -15.65
CA GLY A 36 2.17 -7.79 -15.81
C GLY A 36 3.16 -8.85 -15.31
N VAL A 37 4.33 -8.49 -14.76
CA VAL A 37 5.33 -9.46 -14.28
C VAL A 37 4.91 -10.19 -13.00
N GLY A 38 3.86 -9.73 -12.29
CA GLY A 38 3.36 -10.39 -11.08
C GLY A 38 3.50 -9.57 -9.79
N LYS A 39 3.91 -8.30 -9.84
CA LYS A 39 4.07 -7.43 -8.65
C LYS A 39 2.79 -7.35 -7.81
N THR A 40 1.66 -7.03 -8.42
CA THR A 40 0.34 -6.99 -7.76
C THR A 40 -0.06 -8.37 -7.22
N THR A 41 0.25 -9.45 -7.93
CA THR A 41 0.00 -10.83 -7.46
C THR A 41 0.80 -11.10 -6.19
N LEU A 42 2.09 -10.78 -6.18
CA LEU A 42 2.95 -10.92 -5.01
C LEU A 42 2.41 -10.09 -3.82
N LEU A 43 2.00 -8.86 -4.08
CA LEU A 43 1.43 -7.99 -3.05
C LEU A 43 0.11 -8.56 -2.49
N ARG A 44 -0.77 -9.13 -3.36
CA ARG A 44 -2.02 -9.79 -2.94
C ARG A 44 -1.77 -11.04 -2.11
N ILE A 45 -0.73 -11.82 -2.42
CA ILE A 45 -0.31 -12.95 -1.58
C ILE A 45 0.12 -12.43 -0.20
N ILE A 46 0.97 -11.39 -0.15
CA ILE A 46 1.40 -10.79 1.12
C ILE A 46 0.21 -10.23 1.90
N ALA A 47 -0.77 -9.62 1.23
CA ALA A 47 -2.00 -9.13 1.86
C ALA A 47 -2.93 -10.25 2.35
N GLY A 48 -2.75 -11.50 1.90
CA GLY A 48 -3.66 -12.63 2.18
C GLY A 48 -4.95 -12.61 1.35
N LEU A 49 -4.98 -11.78 0.31
CA LEU A 49 -6.07 -11.68 -0.66
C LEU A 49 -5.99 -12.80 -1.71
N ASP A 50 -4.79 -13.29 -2.00
CA ASP A 50 -4.55 -14.50 -2.80
C ASP A 50 -3.94 -15.56 -1.88
N ARG A 51 -4.62 -16.69 -1.74
CA ARG A 51 -4.23 -17.82 -0.88
C ARG A 51 -3.82 -19.04 -1.66
N ASP A 52 -3.98 -19.04 -2.96
CA ASP A 52 -3.67 -20.14 -3.85
C ASP A 52 -2.21 -20.03 -4.33
N PHE A 53 -1.27 -20.36 -3.44
CA PHE A 53 0.16 -20.39 -3.72
C PHE A 53 0.87 -21.49 -2.93
N ALA A 54 1.98 -21.96 -3.45
CA ALA A 54 2.87 -22.87 -2.74
C ALA A 54 3.92 -22.08 -1.95
N GLY A 55 4.02 -22.34 -0.65
CA GLY A 55 4.98 -21.64 0.21
C GLY A 55 4.43 -21.29 1.59
N THR A 56 5.12 -20.41 2.29
CA THR A 56 4.73 -19.94 3.63
C THR A 56 4.68 -18.42 3.70
N ARG A 57 3.76 -17.90 4.49
CA ARG A 57 3.56 -16.46 4.71
C ARG A 57 3.37 -16.19 6.19
N ALA A 58 4.23 -15.35 6.76
CA ALA A 58 4.12 -14.83 8.12
C ALA A 58 4.09 -13.30 8.07
N VAL A 59 2.99 -12.71 8.49
CA VAL A 59 2.78 -11.25 8.48
C VAL A 59 2.37 -10.76 9.85
N PRO A 60 2.59 -9.48 10.21
CA PRO A 60 2.09 -8.91 11.45
C PRO A 60 0.57 -8.94 11.48
N GLU A 61 0.01 -8.93 12.68
CA GLU A 61 -1.44 -8.90 12.89
C GLU A 61 -2.12 -7.71 12.19
N ARG A 62 -1.43 -6.57 12.18
CA ARG A 62 -1.93 -5.34 11.55
C ARG A 62 -1.18 -5.09 10.26
N LEU A 63 -1.86 -5.29 9.16
CA LEU A 63 -1.40 -5.00 7.81
C LEU A 63 -2.44 -4.11 7.14
N ALA A 64 -1.99 -3.07 6.46
CA ALA A 64 -2.86 -2.22 5.65
C ALA A 64 -2.40 -2.19 4.20
N MET A 65 -3.34 -1.96 3.28
CA MET A 65 -3.07 -1.88 1.85
C MET A 65 -3.70 -0.63 1.25
N VAL A 66 -2.90 0.10 0.47
CA VAL A 66 -3.33 1.20 -0.39
C VAL A 66 -3.28 0.71 -1.82
N PHE A 67 -4.42 0.78 -2.50
CA PHE A 67 -4.56 0.39 -3.90
C PHE A 67 -4.35 1.60 -4.81
N GLN A 68 -4.12 1.36 -6.08
CA GLN A 68 -4.06 2.39 -7.11
C GLN A 68 -5.32 3.26 -7.14
N GLU A 69 -6.49 2.62 -7.01
CA GLU A 69 -7.77 3.32 -6.79
C GLU A 69 -8.05 3.47 -5.29
N PRO A 70 -8.68 4.56 -4.84
CA PRO A 70 -8.87 4.84 -3.41
C PRO A 70 -9.71 3.80 -2.64
N THR A 71 -10.50 2.97 -3.30
CA THR A 71 -11.35 1.90 -2.70
C THR A 71 -12.11 2.32 -1.44
N LEU A 72 -12.63 3.55 -1.42
CA LEU A 72 -13.38 4.10 -0.29
C LEU A 72 -14.79 3.52 -0.20
N LEU A 73 -15.39 3.58 0.99
CA LEU A 73 -16.80 3.26 1.20
C LEU A 73 -17.66 4.46 0.71
N PRO A 74 -18.31 4.38 -0.47
CA PRO A 74 -18.94 5.55 -1.10
C PRO A 74 -20.15 6.07 -0.33
N TRP A 75 -20.77 5.21 0.47
CA TRP A 75 -21.94 5.53 1.33
C TRP A 75 -21.54 5.98 2.75
N ARG A 76 -20.28 6.16 3.04
CA ARG A 76 -19.77 6.60 4.35
C ARG A 76 -19.00 7.91 4.21
N THR A 77 -19.06 8.73 5.27
CA THR A 77 -18.30 9.97 5.32
C THR A 77 -16.80 9.72 5.41
N ALA A 78 -15.97 10.75 5.20
CA ALA A 78 -14.53 10.66 5.34
C ALA A 78 -14.13 10.14 6.71
N LEU A 79 -14.72 10.67 7.79
CA LEU A 79 -14.46 10.19 9.15
C LEU A 79 -14.84 8.71 9.32
N ALA A 80 -16.02 8.32 8.80
CA ALA A 80 -16.50 6.94 8.90
C ALA A 80 -15.66 5.96 8.05
N ASN A 81 -15.05 6.42 6.96
CA ASN A 81 -14.09 5.63 6.18
C ASN A 81 -12.83 5.28 6.97
N LEU A 82 -12.45 6.07 7.96
CA LEU A 82 -11.35 5.74 8.87
C LEU A 82 -11.84 4.88 10.05
N THR A 83 -12.87 5.32 10.76
CA THR A 83 -13.26 4.71 12.05
C THR A 83 -13.84 3.32 11.91
N LEU A 84 -14.69 3.06 10.89
CA LEU A 84 -15.39 1.77 10.77
C LEU A 84 -14.45 0.58 10.49
N PRO A 85 -13.53 0.65 9.51
CA PRO A 85 -12.68 -0.50 9.19
C PRO A 85 -11.49 -0.66 10.12
N THR A 86 -11.09 0.38 10.87
CA THR A 86 -9.83 0.37 11.64
C THR A 86 -10.03 0.34 13.16
N GLY A 87 -11.24 0.65 13.63
CA GLY A 87 -11.51 0.83 15.05
C GLY A 87 -10.87 2.09 15.66
N ALA A 88 -10.30 2.99 14.84
CA ALA A 88 -9.76 4.25 15.31
C ALA A 88 -10.85 5.10 15.98
N SER A 89 -10.52 5.78 17.07
CA SER A 89 -11.41 6.72 17.72
C SER A 89 -11.72 7.91 16.80
N ARG A 90 -12.80 8.60 17.06
CA ARG A 90 -13.18 9.80 16.30
C ARG A 90 -12.10 10.89 16.35
N ALA A 91 -11.45 11.05 17.51
CA ALA A 91 -10.39 12.03 17.69
C ALA A 91 -9.13 11.68 16.86
N GLU A 92 -8.68 10.43 16.89
CA GLU A 92 -7.55 9.94 16.07
C GLU A 92 -7.83 10.07 14.58
N ALA A 93 -9.03 9.69 14.15
CA ALA A 93 -9.42 9.80 12.75
C ALA A 93 -9.46 11.28 12.30
N ALA A 94 -9.98 12.19 13.12
CA ALA A 94 -9.99 13.63 12.81
C ALA A 94 -8.57 14.20 12.74
N ALA A 95 -7.67 13.80 13.65
CA ALA A 95 -6.27 14.20 13.61
C ALA A 95 -5.56 13.72 12.33
N LEU A 96 -5.77 12.47 11.92
CA LEU A 96 -5.24 11.94 10.66
C LEU A 96 -5.82 12.66 9.44
N LEU A 97 -7.12 12.98 9.43
CA LEU A 97 -7.71 13.78 8.36
C LEU A 97 -7.05 15.16 8.26
N ALA A 98 -6.76 15.80 9.39
CA ALA A 98 -6.05 17.07 9.40
C ALA A 98 -4.61 16.93 8.85
N GLN A 99 -3.87 15.89 9.25
CA GLN A 99 -2.53 15.60 8.73
C GLN A 99 -2.49 15.44 7.22
N VAL A 100 -3.50 14.78 6.64
CA VAL A 100 -3.58 14.61 5.19
C VAL A 100 -4.24 15.80 4.47
N GLY A 101 -4.43 16.94 5.16
CA GLY A 101 -5.01 18.16 4.59
C GLY A 101 -6.50 18.02 4.25
N LEU A 102 -7.25 17.28 5.05
CA LEU A 102 -8.70 17.09 4.96
C LEU A 102 -9.43 17.61 6.21
N ALA A 103 -8.83 18.55 6.95
CA ALA A 103 -9.51 19.22 8.07
C ALA A 103 -10.78 19.92 7.55
N GLY A 104 -11.88 19.79 8.31
CA GLY A 104 -13.20 20.32 7.94
C GLY A 104 -13.93 19.50 6.86
N ARG A 105 -13.39 18.35 6.45
CA ARG A 105 -14.02 17.43 5.50
C ARG A 105 -14.49 16.13 6.13
N GLU A 106 -14.56 16.06 7.46
CA GLU A 106 -14.92 14.86 8.23
C GLU A 106 -16.29 14.30 7.83
N GLY A 107 -17.25 15.20 7.54
CA GLY A 107 -18.61 14.86 7.11
C GLY A 107 -18.78 14.66 5.60
N ALA A 108 -17.75 14.93 4.79
CA ALA A 108 -17.84 14.79 3.34
C ALA A 108 -17.90 13.32 2.92
N TYR A 109 -18.72 13.01 1.91
CA TYR A 109 -18.76 11.71 1.25
C TYR A 109 -17.69 11.65 0.14
N PRO A 110 -17.19 10.46 -0.25
CA PRO A 110 -16.19 10.32 -1.30
C PRO A 110 -16.53 11.07 -2.59
N ARG A 111 -17.78 11.02 -3.04
CA ARG A 111 -18.26 11.74 -4.24
C ARG A 111 -18.14 13.27 -4.18
N GLN A 112 -17.98 13.84 -2.99
CA GLN A 112 -17.80 15.28 -2.74
C GLN A 112 -16.33 15.69 -2.63
N LEU A 113 -15.41 14.71 -2.75
CA LEU A 113 -13.98 14.90 -2.69
C LEU A 113 -13.36 14.77 -4.09
N SER A 114 -12.37 15.60 -4.40
CA SER A 114 -11.57 15.40 -5.61
C SER A 114 -10.80 14.07 -5.54
N LEU A 115 -10.35 13.55 -6.68
CA LEU A 115 -9.58 12.30 -6.72
C LEU A 115 -8.33 12.35 -5.83
N GLY A 116 -7.61 13.48 -5.83
CA GLY A 116 -6.48 13.69 -4.93
C GLY A 116 -6.86 13.69 -3.45
N GLN A 117 -8.03 14.25 -3.10
CA GLN A 117 -8.57 14.18 -1.73
C GLN A 117 -8.98 12.75 -1.36
N GLN A 118 -9.58 12.00 -2.27
CA GLN A 118 -9.92 10.59 -2.05
C GLN A 118 -8.67 9.72 -1.84
N ARG A 119 -7.59 9.96 -2.58
CA ARG A 119 -6.31 9.25 -2.38
C ARG A 119 -5.70 9.56 -1.02
N ARG A 120 -5.71 10.82 -0.59
CA ARG A 120 -5.26 11.22 0.76
C ARG A 120 -6.11 10.59 1.85
N LEU A 121 -7.42 10.49 1.63
CA LEU A 121 -8.33 9.78 2.54
C LEU A 121 -8.03 8.27 2.62
N SER A 122 -7.74 7.62 1.48
CA SER A 122 -7.33 6.21 1.44
C SER A 122 -6.01 5.98 2.20
N LEU A 123 -5.05 6.89 2.04
CA LEU A 123 -3.78 6.86 2.77
C LEU A 123 -4.02 7.01 4.29
N ALA A 124 -4.80 8.01 4.70
CA ALA A 124 -5.16 8.21 6.11
C ALA A 124 -5.84 6.98 6.71
N ARG A 125 -6.75 6.33 5.97
CA ARG A 125 -7.41 5.09 6.41
C ARG A 125 -6.40 3.97 6.66
N ALA A 126 -5.41 3.82 5.78
CA ALA A 126 -4.37 2.81 5.95
C ALA A 126 -3.56 3.03 7.23
N PHE A 127 -3.18 4.28 7.52
CA PHE A 127 -2.45 4.62 8.76
C PHE A 127 -3.34 4.59 10.01
N ALA A 128 -4.65 4.85 9.89
CA ALA A 128 -5.59 4.70 10.99
C ALA A 128 -5.65 3.25 11.54
N ALA A 129 -5.35 2.26 10.71
CA ALA A 129 -5.21 0.86 11.12
C ALA A 129 -3.95 0.59 11.97
N ARG A 130 -3.05 1.57 12.13
CA ARG A 130 -1.75 1.42 12.82
C ARG A 130 -0.99 0.19 12.33
N PRO A 131 -0.69 0.10 11.03
CA PRO A 131 -0.13 -1.10 10.46
C PRO A 131 1.32 -1.33 10.91
N GLY A 132 1.70 -2.58 11.16
CA GLY A 132 3.10 -2.96 11.28
C GLY A 132 3.79 -3.01 9.91
N ILE A 133 3.01 -3.29 8.84
CA ILE A 133 3.45 -3.24 7.43
C ILE A 133 2.37 -2.56 6.60
N LEU A 134 2.79 -1.57 5.80
CA LEU A 134 1.98 -0.92 4.77
C LEU A 134 2.32 -1.51 3.39
N LEU A 135 1.33 -1.93 2.66
CA LEU A 135 1.42 -2.35 1.27
C LEU A 135 0.86 -1.25 0.38
N MET A 136 1.56 -0.92 -0.70
CA MET A 136 1.10 0.09 -1.66
C MET A 136 1.25 -0.43 -3.09
N ASP A 137 0.15 -0.46 -3.85
CA ASP A 137 0.11 -0.96 -5.22
C ASP A 137 -0.08 0.21 -6.20
N GLU A 138 1.01 0.68 -6.80
CA GLU A 138 1.08 1.82 -7.72
C GLU A 138 0.29 3.06 -7.24
N PRO A 139 0.47 3.51 -5.98
CA PRO A 139 -0.41 4.50 -5.35
C PRO A 139 -0.31 5.89 -5.96
N PHE A 140 0.78 6.17 -6.68
CA PHE A 140 1.07 7.47 -7.29
C PHE A 140 0.84 7.50 -8.81
N ALA A 141 0.45 6.37 -9.39
CA ALA A 141 0.19 6.27 -10.82
C ALA A 141 -0.91 7.26 -11.26
N SER A 142 -0.74 7.80 -12.47
CA SER A 142 -1.69 8.75 -13.08
C SER A 142 -1.92 10.05 -12.28
N LEU A 143 -0.97 10.43 -11.42
CA LEU A 143 -0.94 11.75 -10.78
C LEU A 143 -0.12 12.73 -11.63
N ASP A 144 -0.55 13.99 -11.65
CA ASP A 144 0.33 15.07 -12.08
C ASP A 144 1.52 15.21 -11.11
N GLU A 145 2.64 15.74 -11.60
CA GLU A 145 3.91 15.82 -10.88
C GLU A 145 3.77 16.51 -9.51
N ALA A 146 3.09 17.65 -9.47
CA ALA A 146 2.93 18.41 -8.22
C ALA A 146 2.07 17.67 -7.18
N THR A 147 1.07 16.90 -7.62
CA THR A 147 0.24 16.09 -6.73
C THR A 147 0.98 14.85 -6.26
N ARG A 148 1.77 14.22 -7.16
CA ARG A 148 2.62 13.08 -6.83
C ARG A 148 3.64 13.45 -5.76
N ASP A 149 4.37 14.55 -5.92
CA ASP A 149 5.37 15.01 -4.96
C ASP A 149 4.77 15.25 -3.57
N ARG A 150 3.63 15.94 -3.52
CA ARG A 150 2.92 16.14 -2.24
C ARG A 150 2.47 14.84 -1.58
N MET A 151 2.04 13.85 -2.36
CA MET A 151 1.64 12.55 -1.85
C MET A 151 2.83 11.73 -1.36
N LEU A 152 3.98 11.80 -2.04
CA LEU A 152 5.23 11.16 -1.63
C LEU A 152 5.72 11.75 -0.30
N ASP A 153 5.77 13.08 -0.16
CA ASP A 153 6.18 13.74 1.06
C ASP A 153 5.27 13.39 2.24
N LEU A 154 3.95 13.42 2.01
CA LEU A 154 2.97 13.02 3.02
C LEU A 154 3.14 11.57 3.44
N THR A 155 3.36 10.66 2.47
CA THR A 155 3.58 9.24 2.74
C THR A 155 4.85 9.02 3.54
N ALA A 156 5.95 9.71 3.20
CA ALA A 156 7.21 9.65 3.93
C ALA A 156 7.03 10.09 5.39
N GLN A 157 6.38 11.24 5.63
CA GLN A 157 6.10 11.75 6.97
C GLN A 157 5.27 10.77 7.82
N LEU A 158 4.23 10.17 7.24
CA LEU A 158 3.39 9.19 7.94
C LEU A 158 4.14 7.89 8.24
N LEU A 159 5.02 7.43 7.34
CA LEU A 159 5.89 6.28 7.57
C LEU A 159 6.90 6.55 8.70
N ASP A 160 7.54 7.72 8.69
CA ASP A 160 8.50 8.12 9.72
C ASP A 160 7.85 8.19 11.10
N SER A 161 6.66 8.76 11.18
CA SER A 161 5.94 8.92 12.45
C SER A 161 5.36 7.61 12.99
N SER A 162 4.97 6.68 12.11
CA SER A 162 4.33 5.41 12.52
C SER A 162 5.33 4.28 12.78
N GLY A 163 6.54 4.35 12.21
CA GLY A 163 7.50 3.25 12.23
C GLY A 163 7.06 2.00 11.45
N ALA A 164 6.02 2.11 10.61
CA ALA A 164 5.55 1.02 9.78
C ALA A 164 6.60 0.60 8.74
N GLY A 165 6.74 -0.69 8.49
CA GLY A 165 7.46 -1.17 7.32
C GLY A 165 6.66 -0.89 6.04
N LEU A 166 7.34 -0.78 4.90
CA LEU A 166 6.72 -0.51 3.61
C LEU A 166 7.07 -1.58 2.58
N ILE A 167 6.08 -2.02 1.81
CA ILE A 167 6.28 -2.69 0.53
C ILE A 167 5.52 -1.88 -0.53
N LEU A 168 6.29 -1.20 -1.38
CA LEU A 168 5.80 -0.37 -2.47
C LEU A 168 5.92 -1.14 -3.79
N VAL A 169 4.85 -1.28 -4.54
CA VAL A 169 4.89 -1.65 -5.95
C VAL A 169 4.85 -0.36 -6.76
N THR A 170 5.85 -0.17 -7.59
CA THR A 170 5.93 0.95 -8.53
C THR A 170 6.76 0.57 -9.75
N HIS A 171 6.61 1.31 -10.82
CA HIS A 171 7.48 1.26 -12.00
C HIS A 171 8.47 2.43 -12.05
N ASP A 172 8.35 3.40 -11.12
CA ASP A 172 9.19 4.59 -11.05
C ASP A 172 10.24 4.46 -9.92
N PRO A 173 11.54 4.31 -10.25
CA PRO A 173 12.60 4.27 -9.24
C PRO A 173 12.72 5.55 -8.40
N ALA A 174 12.27 6.70 -8.93
CA ALA A 174 12.31 7.96 -8.19
C ALA A 174 11.34 7.94 -7.00
N GLU A 175 10.18 7.31 -7.12
CA GLU A 175 9.24 7.11 -6.01
C GLU A 175 9.87 6.26 -4.89
N ALA A 176 10.57 5.18 -5.28
CA ALA A 176 11.28 4.32 -4.33
C ALA A 176 12.37 5.10 -3.58
N ALA A 177 13.18 5.87 -4.29
CA ALA A 177 14.24 6.69 -3.72
C ALA A 177 13.68 7.76 -2.76
N ARG A 178 12.60 8.47 -3.16
CA ARG A 178 11.94 9.49 -2.34
C ARG A 178 11.41 8.96 -1.02
N LEU A 179 10.91 7.71 -1.03
CA LEU A 179 10.42 7.03 0.18
C LEU A 179 11.53 6.28 0.96
N GLY A 180 12.78 6.36 0.52
CA GLY A 180 13.89 5.63 1.14
C GLY A 180 13.72 4.11 1.06
N ALA A 181 13.04 3.61 0.03
CA ALA A 181 12.77 2.19 -0.13
C ALA A 181 13.87 1.50 -0.95
N ARG A 182 14.40 0.40 -0.41
CA ARG A 182 15.38 -0.43 -1.10
C ARG A 182 14.73 -1.11 -2.32
N PRO A 183 15.24 -0.88 -3.54
CA PRO A 183 14.66 -1.50 -4.72
C PRO A 183 14.97 -3.01 -4.78
N LEU A 184 13.97 -3.79 -5.19
CA LEU A 184 14.07 -5.19 -5.56
C LEU A 184 13.40 -5.36 -6.91
N THR A 185 14.03 -6.05 -7.83
CA THR A 185 13.51 -6.25 -9.18
C THR A 185 12.81 -7.59 -9.30
N LEU A 186 11.53 -7.57 -9.69
CA LEU A 186 10.79 -8.77 -10.07
C LEU A 186 10.92 -8.94 -11.59
N SER A 187 11.49 -10.06 -12.05
CA SER A 187 11.77 -10.33 -13.45
C SER A 187 11.69 -11.82 -13.80
N GLY A 188 11.60 -12.12 -15.09
CA GLY A 188 11.51 -13.51 -15.57
C GLY A 188 10.07 -13.98 -15.82
N SER A 189 9.94 -15.26 -16.25
CA SER A 189 8.67 -15.93 -16.48
C SER A 189 8.82 -17.44 -16.26
N PRO A 190 8.42 -18.00 -15.10
CA PRO A 190 7.85 -17.31 -13.93
C PRO A 190 8.80 -16.29 -13.31
N ALA A 191 8.23 -15.25 -12.70
CA ALA A 191 9.04 -14.16 -12.15
C ALA A 191 9.66 -14.52 -10.79
N THR A 192 10.89 -14.03 -10.58
CA THR A 192 11.65 -14.17 -9.33
C THR A 192 12.18 -12.81 -8.89
N LEU A 193 12.57 -12.69 -7.62
CA LEU A 193 13.25 -11.50 -7.10
C LEU A 193 14.76 -11.59 -7.34
N GLY A 194 15.32 -10.48 -7.88
CA GLY A 194 16.76 -10.23 -8.02
C GLY A 194 17.18 -8.99 -7.26
#